data_17c02ea177d298ce2924caaa37929a3b
#
_entry.id   17c02ea177d298ce2924caaa37929a3b
#
_cell.length_a   1.000
_cell.length_b   1.000
_cell.length_c   1.000
_cell.angle_alpha   90.00
_cell.angle_beta   90.00
_cell.angle_gamma   90.00
#
_symmetry.space_group_name_H-M   'P 1'
#
loop_
_entity.id
_entity.type
_entity.pdbx_description
1 polymer ?
#
loop_
_entity_poly.entity_id
_entity_poly.type
_entity_poly.pdbx_seq_one_letter_code
_entity_poly.pdbx_strand_id
1 'polypeptide(L)'
;LAETGWVDGIEIPYRDGLDADPRWLADQLRDRFAHCVVTAIPGTMGQLAGDPDFGLASSDEQGRQRALKWFTNLVDDVRTLHEMVGHPVVRWVEVHSAPSRKADAKAFASSLVELSGLFEDAGLAIVVEHCDAAGGVGPGEKEFLSLDDEITAGRYEGAPDDQLGPQRCRV
;
A
#
# COMPACT_ATOMS: atom_id res chain seq x y z
N LEU A 1 -6.52 13.56 20.07
CA LEU A 1 -7.47 12.75 19.26
C LEU A 1 -7.80 11.44 19.97
N ALA A 2 -6.81 10.64 20.43
CA ALA A 2 -7.06 9.38 21.14
C ALA A 2 -7.91 9.55 22.42
N GLU A 3 -7.79 10.68 23.11
CA GLU A 3 -8.56 10.99 24.33
C GLU A 3 -10.05 11.27 24.08
N THR A 4 -10.44 11.50 22.84
CA THR A 4 -11.84 11.77 22.46
C THR A 4 -12.71 10.52 22.44
N GLY A 5 -12.10 9.33 22.36
CA GLY A 5 -12.77 8.02 22.37
C GLY A 5 -13.57 7.68 21.11
N TRP A 6 -13.49 8.52 20.05
CA TRP A 6 -14.17 8.25 18.78
C TRP A 6 -13.20 8.01 17.61
N VAL A 7 -11.90 8.21 17.82
CA VAL A 7 -10.84 7.90 16.85
C VAL A 7 -10.07 6.68 17.36
N ASP A 8 -10.15 5.56 16.65
CA ASP A 8 -9.53 4.29 16.99
C ASP A 8 -8.42 3.87 16.02
N GLY A 9 -8.16 4.67 14.98
CA GLY A 9 -7.07 4.48 14.02
C GLY A 9 -6.61 5.79 13.40
N ILE A 10 -5.40 5.76 12.87
CA ILE A 10 -4.79 6.88 12.12
C ILE A 10 -4.12 6.36 10.88
N GLU A 11 -3.93 7.25 9.90
CA GLU A 11 -3.07 7.02 8.75
C GLU A 11 -1.62 7.39 9.09
N ILE A 12 -0.69 6.52 8.71
CA ILE A 12 0.74 6.64 8.98
C ILE A 12 1.48 6.64 7.64
N PRO A 13 2.15 7.71 7.24
CA PRO A 13 2.92 7.72 6.00
C PRO A 13 4.14 6.80 6.12
N TYR A 14 4.38 6.00 5.08
CA TYR A 14 5.62 5.26 4.92
C TYR A 14 6.62 6.10 4.13
N ARG A 15 7.35 6.84 4.76
CA ARG A 15 8.40 7.83 4.57
C ARG A 15 8.11 8.95 5.55
N ASP A 16 9.08 9.30 6.36
CA ASP A 16 8.96 10.34 7.40
C ASP A 16 7.95 10.03 8.53
N GLY A 17 7.36 8.82 8.52
CA GLY A 17 6.43 8.35 9.54
C GLY A 17 6.92 7.06 10.20
N LEU A 18 6.45 5.92 9.69
CA LEU A 18 6.75 4.59 10.25
C LEU A 18 8.25 4.28 10.27
N ASP A 19 8.96 4.64 9.21
CA ASP A 19 10.38 4.37 9.01
C ASP A 19 11.32 5.40 9.66
N ALA A 20 10.81 6.57 10.10
CA ALA A 20 11.64 7.63 10.68
C ALA A 20 12.03 7.39 12.14
N ASP A 21 11.03 7.09 12.99
CA ASP A 21 11.24 6.77 14.42
C ASP A 21 10.20 5.74 14.89
N PRO A 22 10.42 4.45 14.61
CA PRO A 22 9.46 3.39 14.93
C PRO A 22 9.24 3.21 16.43
N ARG A 23 10.21 3.57 17.30
CA ARG A 23 10.05 3.46 18.75
C ARG A 23 9.11 4.53 19.28
N TRP A 24 9.34 5.78 18.89
CA TRP A 24 8.44 6.87 19.23
C TRP A 24 7.02 6.59 18.74
N LEU A 25 6.89 6.12 17.50
CA LEU A 25 5.60 5.77 16.92
C LEU A 25 4.90 4.66 17.71
N ALA A 26 5.62 3.59 18.07
CA ALA A 26 5.06 2.48 18.88
C ALA A 26 4.53 2.99 20.22
N ASP A 27 5.24 3.90 20.88
CA ASP A 27 4.81 4.51 22.15
C ASP A 27 3.56 5.40 21.97
N GLN A 28 3.39 6.04 20.81
CA GLN A 28 2.18 6.81 20.51
C GLN A 28 0.96 5.93 20.19
N LEU A 29 1.19 4.77 19.59
CA LEU A 29 0.10 3.87 19.16
C LEU A 29 -0.38 2.94 20.26
N ARG A 30 0.53 2.53 21.17
CA ARG A 30 0.24 1.58 22.24
C ARG A 30 -0.95 2.06 23.08
N ASP A 31 -1.92 1.17 23.27
CA ASP A 31 -3.14 1.41 24.07
C ASP A 31 -4.04 2.56 23.57
N ARG A 32 -3.76 3.14 22.40
CA ARG A 32 -4.50 4.29 21.89
C ARG A 32 -5.23 4.03 20.58
N PHE A 33 -4.62 3.23 19.70
CA PHE A 33 -5.14 2.96 18.38
C PHE A 33 -5.07 1.46 18.07
N ALA A 34 -6.09 0.94 17.39
CA ALA A 34 -6.21 -0.48 17.05
C ALA A 34 -6.33 -0.75 15.55
N HIS A 35 -6.62 0.29 14.75
CA HIS A 35 -6.98 0.17 13.34
C HIS A 35 -6.28 1.25 12.49
N CYS A 36 -4.93 1.17 12.43
CA CYS A 36 -4.16 2.11 11.62
C CYS A 36 -4.04 1.64 10.17
N VAL A 37 -3.84 2.61 9.29
CA VAL A 37 -3.51 2.44 7.87
C VAL A 37 -2.09 2.94 7.67
N VAL A 38 -1.27 2.21 6.92
CA VAL A 38 0.00 2.73 6.40
C VAL A 38 -0.22 3.17 4.97
N THR A 39 -0.01 4.46 4.67
CA THR A 39 -0.02 4.92 3.29
C THR A 39 1.37 4.87 2.67
N ALA A 40 1.53 4.06 1.63
CA ALA A 40 2.77 3.92 0.88
C ALA A 40 2.96 5.03 -0.18
N ILE A 41 1.95 5.88 -0.36
CA ILE A 41 1.91 6.89 -1.44
C ILE A 41 3.05 7.90 -1.35
N PRO A 42 3.31 8.57 -0.21
CA PRO A 42 4.41 9.53 -0.12
C PRO A 42 5.77 8.90 -0.42
N GLY A 43 6.00 7.69 0.07
CA GLY A 43 7.23 6.94 -0.19
C GLY A 43 7.39 6.57 -1.65
N THR A 44 6.34 6.04 -2.29
CA THR A 44 6.35 5.71 -3.72
C THR A 44 6.61 6.95 -4.58
N MET A 45 5.98 8.08 -4.29
CA MET A 45 6.24 9.35 -4.99
C MET A 45 7.69 9.82 -4.80
N GLY A 46 8.26 9.58 -3.62
CA GLY A 46 9.67 9.85 -3.37
C GLY A 46 10.62 8.97 -4.18
N GLN A 47 10.30 7.69 -4.35
CA GLN A 47 11.07 6.78 -5.22
C GLN A 47 10.96 7.21 -6.69
N LEU A 48 9.76 7.56 -7.16
CA LEU A 48 9.52 8.05 -8.52
C LEU A 48 10.31 9.30 -8.89
N ALA A 49 10.62 10.16 -7.93
CA ALA A 49 11.45 11.35 -8.16
C ALA A 49 12.89 11.01 -8.61
N GLY A 50 13.41 9.86 -8.20
CA GLY A 50 14.74 9.36 -8.58
C GLY A 50 14.73 8.25 -9.63
N ASP A 51 13.62 7.56 -9.80
CA ASP A 51 13.44 6.39 -10.68
C ASP A 51 12.05 6.42 -11.34
N PRO A 52 11.94 6.97 -12.56
CA PRO A 52 10.65 7.14 -13.23
C PRO A 52 9.98 5.82 -13.67
N ASP A 53 10.65 4.70 -13.52
CA ASP A 53 10.11 3.37 -13.80
C ASP A 53 9.73 2.60 -12.52
N PHE A 54 9.92 3.21 -11.34
CA PHE A 54 9.54 2.60 -10.06
C PHE A 54 8.02 2.54 -9.88
N GLY A 55 7.47 1.37 -9.58
CA GLY A 55 6.04 1.22 -9.25
C GLY A 55 5.51 -0.18 -9.45
N LEU A 56 4.42 -0.51 -8.74
CA LEU A 56 3.78 -1.83 -8.82
C LEU A 56 3.14 -2.10 -10.18
N ALA A 57 2.74 -1.05 -10.90
CA ALA A 57 2.18 -1.15 -12.24
C ALA A 57 3.23 -0.88 -13.35
N SER A 58 4.52 -0.86 -13.03
CA SER A 58 5.55 -0.55 -14.01
C SER A 58 5.55 -1.54 -15.16
N SER A 59 5.53 -1.02 -16.41
CA SER A 59 5.77 -1.81 -17.62
C SER A 59 7.26 -2.20 -17.78
N ASP A 60 8.17 -1.56 -17.03
CA ASP A 60 9.56 -1.98 -16.89
C ASP A 60 9.68 -2.99 -15.74
N GLU A 61 10.05 -4.23 -16.09
CA GLU A 61 10.14 -5.29 -15.10
C GLU A 61 11.14 -5.01 -13.98
N GLN A 62 12.24 -4.33 -14.26
CA GLN A 62 13.23 -3.98 -13.23
C GLN A 62 12.66 -2.92 -12.28
N GLY A 63 11.92 -1.93 -12.79
CA GLY A 63 11.21 -0.94 -12.00
C GLY A 63 10.16 -1.59 -11.08
N ARG A 64 9.41 -2.55 -11.63
CA ARG A 64 8.43 -3.34 -10.88
C ARG A 64 9.09 -4.15 -9.75
N GLN A 65 10.19 -4.85 -10.04
CA GLN A 65 10.91 -5.64 -9.03
C GLN A 65 11.51 -4.78 -7.92
N ARG A 66 11.99 -3.56 -8.23
CA ARG A 66 12.42 -2.61 -7.20
C ARG A 66 11.25 -2.20 -6.30
N ALA A 67 10.09 -1.97 -6.88
CA ALA A 67 8.89 -1.66 -6.10
C ALA A 67 8.48 -2.84 -5.20
N LEU A 68 8.41 -4.06 -5.72
CA LEU A 68 8.10 -5.25 -4.93
C LEU A 68 9.05 -5.41 -3.73
N LYS A 69 10.34 -5.24 -3.96
CA LYS A 69 11.34 -5.28 -2.88
C LYS A 69 11.12 -4.18 -1.85
N TRP A 70 10.76 -2.98 -2.27
CA TRP A 70 10.47 -1.87 -1.38
C TRP A 70 9.22 -2.14 -0.52
N PHE A 71 8.15 -2.70 -1.11
CA PHE A 71 6.96 -3.12 -0.37
C PHE A 71 7.23 -4.30 0.57
N THR A 72 8.16 -5.20 0.23
CA THR A 72 8.63 -6.23 1.18
C THR A 72 9.25 -5.60 2.43
N ASN A 73 10.11 -4.59 2.25
CA ASN A 73 10.70 -3.87 3.40
C ASN A 73 9.63 -3.15 4.24
N LEU A 74 8.61 -2.54 3.59
CA LEU A 74 7.49 -1.92 4.29
C LEU A 74 6.77 -2.93 5.19
N VAL A 75 6.50 -4.13 4.71
CA VAL A 75 5.86 -5.18 5.52
C VAL A 75 6.73 -5.60 6.69
N ASP A 76 8.04 -5.70 6.51
CA ASP A 76 8.99 -6.03 7.59
C ASP A 76 9.04 -4.92 8.65
N ASP A 77 8.97 -3.65 8.23
CA ASP A 77 8.90 -2.51 9.16
C ASP A 77 7.57 -2.49 9.94
N VAL A 78 6.45 -2.83 9.29
CA VAL A 78 5.15 -2.98 9.97
C VAL A 78 5.18 -4.12 11.00
N ARG A 79 5.78 -5.28 10.66
CA ARG A 79 5.96 -6.38 11.61
C ARG A 79 6.77 -5.95 12.83
N THR A 80 7.87 -5.22 12.59
CA THR A 80 8.70 -4.66 13.65
C THR A 80 7.91 -3.69 14.55
N LEU A 81 7.07 -2.85 13.96
CA LEU A 81 6.17 -1.96 14.72
C LEU A 81 5.18 -2.76 15.57
N HIS A 82 4.57 -3.83 15.02
CA HIS A 82 3.65 -4.70 15.76
C HIS A 82 4.32 -5.34 16.97
N GLU A 83 5.57 -5.82 16.81
CA GLU A 83 6.37 -6.37 17.92
C GLU A 83 6.62 -5.30 19.00
N MET A 84 6.98 -4.08 18.62
CA MET A 84 7.23 -2.98 19.56
C MET A 84 5.96 -2.55 20.30
N VAL A 85 4.82 -2.51 19.62
CA VAL A 85 3.51 -2.19 20.21
C VAL A 85 3.02 -3.33 21.10
N GLY A 86 3.30 -4.59 20.74
CA GLY A 86 2.88 -5.81 21.42
C GLY A 86 1.60 -6.43 20.87
N HIS A 87 1.01 -5.85 19.84
CA HIS A 87 -0.14 -6.38 19.11
C HIS A 87 -0.24 -5.78 17.71
N PRO A 88 -0.99 -6.42 16.76
CA PRO A 88 -1.23 -5.85 15.44
C PRO A 88 -2.05 -4.56 15.53
N VAL A 89 -1.46 -3.43 15.14
CA VAL A 89 -2.08 -2.11 15.14
C VAL A 89 -2.36 -1.58 13.74
N VAL A 90 -1.55 -1.94 12.75
CA VAL A 90 -1.79 -1.67 11.33
C VAL A 90 -2.64 -2.81 10.75
N ARG A 91 -3.65 -2.46 9.95
CA ARG A 91 -4.55 -3.41 9.30
C ARG A 91 -4.49 -3.31 7.78
N TRP A 92 -4.20 -2.13 7.27
CA TRP A 92 -4.25 -1.83 5.84
C TRP A 92 -2.98 -1.11 5.41
N VAL A 93 -2.58 -1.37 4.17
CA VAL A 93 -1.55 -0.61 3.48
C VAL A 93 -2.15 -0.07 2.20
N GLU A 94 -2.15 1.25 2.05
CA GLU A 94 -2.58 1.94 0.85
C GLU A 94 -1.47 1.97 -0.18
N VAL A 95 -1.81 1.53 -1.39
CA VAL A 95 -0.94 1.51 -2.55
C VAL A 95 -1.61 2.20 -3.73
N HIS A 96 -0.86 2.59 -4.74
CA HIS A 96 -1.39 3.08 -6.00
C HIS A 96 -0.68 2.47 -7.21
N SER A 97 -1.28 2.63 -8.38
CA SER A 97 -0.84 2.02 -9.63
C SER A 97 0.25 2.83 -10.36
N ALA A 98 1.30 3.24 -9.62
CA ALA A 98 2.46 3.90 -10.22
C ALA A 98 3.22 2.96 -11.18
N PRO A 99 3.98 3.48 -12.15
CA PRO A 99 4.40 4.87 -12.37
C PRO A 99 3.50 5.66 -13.32
N SER A 100 3.63 6.99 -13.30
CA SER A 100 2.90 7.88 -14.22
C SER A 100 3.18 7.54 -15.69
N ARG A 101 2.13 7.49 -16.51
CA ARG A 101 2.17 7.27 -17.97
C ARG A 101 2.81 5.98 -18.47
N LYS A 102 3.31 5.16 -17.56
CA LYS A 102 3.99 3.88 -17.85
C LYS A 102 3.32 2.72 -17.10
N ALA A 103 2.20 2.98 -16.46
CA ALA A 103 1.45 1.96 -15.74
C ALA A 103 0.82 0.96 -16.72
N ASP A 104 0.95 -0.32 -16.41
CA ASP A 104 0.36 -1.45 -17.11
C ASP A 104 -0.52 -2.26 -16.13
N ALA A 105 -1.77 -2.48 -16.50
CA ALA A 105 -2.74 -3.15 -15.64
C ALA A 105 -2.37 -4.61 -15.34
N LYS A 106 -1.71 -5.32 -16.28
CA LYS A 106 -1.28 -6.71 -16.05
C LYS A 106 -0.09 -6.75 -15.10
N ALA A 107 0.86 -5.82 -15.23
CA ALA A 107 1.97 -5.69 -14.31
C ALA A 107 1.48 -5.39 -12.89
N PHE A 108 0.46 -4.52 -12.75
CA PHE A 108 -0.17 -4.23 -11.47
C PHE A 108 -0.83 -5.46 -10.86
N ALA A 109 -1.67 -6.16 -11.62
CA ALA A 109 -2.30 -7.41 -11.18
C ALA A 109 -1.25 -8.44 -10.73
N SER A 110 -0.18 -8.65 -11.51
CA SER A 110 0.92 -9.56 -11.15
C SER A 110 1.59 -9.15 -9.84
N SER A 111 1.81 -7.85 -9.63
CA SER A 111 2.42 -7.34 -8.40
C SER A 111 1.53 -7.56 -7.17
N LEU A 112 0.22 -7.33 -7.29
CA LEU A 112 -0.73 -7.59 -6.21
C LEU A 112 -0.74 -9.07 -5.82
N VAL A 113 -0.65 -9.95 -6.81
CA VAL A 113 -0.52 -11.41 -6.60
C VAL A 113 0.76 -11.75 -5.87
N GLU A 114 1.90 -11.27 -6.35
CA GLU A 114 3.19 -11.57 -5.75
C GLU A 114 3.29 -11.08 -4.29
N LEU A 115 2.61 -9.98 -3.96
CA LEU A 115 2.58 -9.42 -2.60
C LEU A 115 1.53 -10.08 -1.70
N SER A 116 0.46 -10.68 -2.24
CA SER A 116 -0.69 -11.13 -1.45
C SER A 116 -0.31 -12.06 -0.29
N GLY A 117 0.50 -13.10 -0.56
CA GLY A 117 0.93 -14.04 0.47
C GLY A 117 1.73 -13.38 1.58
N LEU A 118 2.64 -12.46 1.23
CA LEU A 118 3.45 -11.72 2.21
C LEU A 118 2.59 -10.84 3.13
N PHE A 119 1.57 -10.19 2.56
CA PHE A 119 0.65 -9.33 3.30
C PHE A 119 -0.28 -10.16 4.19
N GLU A 120 -0.83 -11.26 3.67
CA GLU A 120 -1.67 -12.20 4.43
C GLU A 120 -0.90 -12.76 5.64
N ASP A 121 0.34 -13.20 5.44
CA ASP A 121 1.21 -13.71 6.52
C ASP A 121 1.51 -12.65 7.59
N ALA A 122 1.48 -11.37 7.23
CA ALA A 122 1.63 -10.26 8.17
C ALA A 122 0.31 -9.78 8.78
N GLY A 123 -0.83 -10.37 8.41
CA GLY A 123 -2.17 -9.96 8.85
C GLY A 123 -2.60 -8.60 8.30
N LEU A 124 -2.08 -8.23 7.12
CA LEU A 124 -2.33 -6.97 6.43
C LEU A 124 -3.23 -7.17 5.22
N ALA A 125 -4.04 -6.18 4.89
CA ALA A 125 -4.77 -6.09 3.64
C ALA A 125 -4.23 -4.94 2.78
N ILE A 126 -4.18 -5.17 1.46
CA ILE A 126 -3.84 -4.13 0.49
C ILE A 126 -5.10 -3.34 0.15
N VAL A 127 -5.00 -2.03 0.17
CA VAL A 127 -6.03 -1.09 -0.29
C VAL A 127 -5.45 -0.30 -1.47
N VAL A 128 -6.14 -0.28 -2.59
CA VAL A 128 -5.73 0.53 -3.75
C VAL A 128 -6.41 1.88 -3.65
N GLU A 129 -5.63 2.95 -3.52
CA GLU A 129 -6.12 4.32 -3.62
C GLU A 129 -6.09 4.76 -5.09
N HIS A 130 -7.27 5.05 -5.63
CA HIS A 130 -7.35 5.64 -6.96
C HIS A 130 -6.86 7.09 -6.94
N CYS A 131 -5.91 7.38 -7.83
CA CYS A 131 -5.37 8.72 -8.04
C CYS A 131 -5.73 9.22 -9.45
N ASP A 132 -5.04 10.27 -9.91
CA ASP A 132 -5.26 10.81 -11.25
C ASP A 132 -4.95 9.77 -12.32
N ALA A 133 -5.93 9.43 -13.15
CA ALA A 133 -5.74 8.54 -14.28
C ALA A 133 -5.14 9.27 -15.49
N ALA A 134 -4.37 8.53 -16.31
CA ALA A 134 -3.90 9.04 -17.59
C ALA A 134 -5.09 9.43 -18.49
N GLY A 135 -5.03 10.62 -19.08
CA GLY A 135 -6.11 11.15 -19.94
C GLY A 135 -7.31 11.73 -19.19
N GLY A 136 -7.21 11.94 -17.88
CA GLY A 136 -8.20 12.64 -17.06
C GLY A 136 -8.33 14.12 -17.41
N VAL A 137 -9.25 14.83 -16.74
CA VAL A 137 -9.50 16.26 -16.95
C VAL A 137 -8.35 17.08 -16.36
N GLY A 138 -7.45 17.54 -17.21
CA GLY A 138 -6.30 18.36 -16.84
C GLY A 138 -5.01 17.55 -16.63
N PRO A 139 -3.88 18.22 -16.48
CA PRO A 139 -2.61 17.57 -16.21
C PRO A 139 -2.57 17.10 -14.75
N GLY A 140 -2.79 15.81 -14.50
CA GLY A 140 -2.58 15.20 -13.21
C GLY A 140 -1.09 14.94 -12.94
N GLU A 141 -0.67 15.05 -11.71
CA GLU A 141 0.72 14.72 -11.35
C GLU A 141 0.97 13.21 -11.40
N LYS A 142 -0.05 12.41 -11.25
CA LYS A 142 0.08 10.98 -11.03
C LYS A 142 -0.29 10.12 -12.24
N GLU A 143 -1.13 10.56 -13.14
CA GLU A 143 -1.53 9.90 -14.41
C GLU A 143 -1.34 8.35 -14.46
N PHE A 144 -1.90 7.66 -13.47
CA PHE A 144 -1.81 6.22 -13.26
C PHE A 144 -2.87 5.44 -14.07
N LEU A 145 -3.18 4.22 -13.66
CA LEU A 145 -4.23 3.42 -14.28
C LEU A 145 -5.62 4.06 -14.10
N SER A 146 -6.54 3.73 -15.00
CA SER A 146 -7.95 4.06 -14.81
C SER A 146 -8.54 3.30 -13.63
N LEU A 147 -9.61 3.83 -13.03
CA LEU A 147 -10.31 3.14 -11.95
C LEU A 147 -10.79 1.73 -12.37
N ASP A 148 -11.26 1.58 -13.62
CA ASP A 148 -11.71 0.29 -14.14
C ASP A 148 -10.55 -0.72 -14.25
N ASP A 149 -9.35 -0.27 -14.64
CA ASP A 149 -8.16 -1.11 -14.71
C ASP A 149 -7.69 -1.52 -13.30
N GLU A 150 -7.73 -0.60 -12.34
CA GLU A 150 -7.39 -0.89 -10.94
C GLU A 150 -8.36 -1.86 -10.29
N ILE A 151 -9.67 -1.68 -10.51
CA ILE A 151 -10.71 -2.62 -10.05
C ILE A 151 -10.49 -4.00 -10.68
N THR A 152 -10.16 -4.06 -11.96
CA THR A 152 -9.92 -5.32 -12.66
C THR A 152 -8.67 -6.01 -12.13
N ALA A 153 -7.58 -5.28 -11.91
CA ALA A 153 -6.35 -5.81 -11.34
C ALA A 153 -6.54 -6.32 -9.90
N GLY A 154 -7.39 -5.66 -9.11
CA GLY A 154 -7.72 -6.07 -7.74
C GLY A 154 -8.67 -7.29 -7.65
N ARG A 155 -9.39 -7.60 -8.72
CA ARG A 155 -10.27 -8.79 -8.85
C ARG A 155 -9.50 -9.97 -9.41
N TYR A 156 -8.52 -10.37 -8.75
CA TYR A 156 -7.62 -11.42 -9.13
C TYR A 156 -8.30 -12.75 -9.51
N GLU A 157 -8.07 -13.22 -10.75
CA GLU A 157 -8.50 -14.54 -11.24
C GLU A 157 -7.60 -15.64 -10.68
N GLY A 158 -7.96 -16.24 -9.58
CA GLY A 158 -7.19 -17.37 -9.02
C GLY A 158 -7.54 -17.73 -7.60
N ALA A 159 -8.40 -16.96 -6.97
CA ALA A 159 -8.95 -17.36 -5.70
C ALA A 159 -10.27 -18.08 -5.88
N PRO A 160 -10.47 -19.27 -5.28
CA PRO A 160 -11.77 -19.94 -5.27
C PRO A 160 -12.84 -18.98 -4.75
N ASP A 161 -14.00 -18.94 -5.42
CA ASP A 161 -15.16 -18.08 -5.08
C ASP A 161 -15.64 -18.23 -3.64
N ASP A 162 -15.32 -19.35 -3.00
CA ASP A 162 -15.70 -19.70 -1.62
C ASP A 162 -14.76 -19.12 -0.56
N GLN A 163 -13.62 -18.54 -0.97
CA GLN A 163 -12.64 -17.90 -0.06
C GLN A 163 -12.65 -16.37 -0.12
N LEU A 164 -13.65 -15.74 -0.70
CA LEU A 164 -13.87 -14.31 -0.65
C LEU A 164 -14.29 -13.87 0.77
N GLY A 165 -13.41 -14.13 1.74
CA GLY A 165 -13.48 -13.49 3.04
C GLY A 165 -13.22 -11.98 2.92
N PRO A 166 -13.62 -11.16 3.92
CA PRO A 166 -13.65 -9.69 3.83
C PRO A 166 -12.28 -9.00 3.77
N GLN A 167 -11.19 -9.69 3.42
CA GLN A 167 -9.81 -9.22 3.56
C GLN A 167 -9.05 -9.01 2.23
N ARG A 168 -9.73 -8.94 1.09
CA ARG A 168 -9.06 -8.71 -0.19
C ARG A 168 -9.08 -7.25 -0.61
N CYS A 169 -8.11 -6.87 -1.48
CA CYS A 169 -7.98 -5.52 -2.01
C CYS A 169 -9.31 -4.79 -2.10
N ARG A 170 -9.44 -3.68 -1.39
CA ARG A 170 -10.54 -2.74 -1.52
C ARG A 170 -10.06 -1.59 -2.39
N VAL A 171 -10.77 -1.31 -3.45
CA VAL A 171 -10.63 -0.11 -4.27
C VAL A 171 -11.64 0.91 -3.77
#